data_16c512a750ca944af7336d5570a280e0
#
_entry.id   16c512a750ca944af7336d5570a280e0
#
_cell.length_a   1.000
_cell.length_b   1.000
_cell.length_c   1.000
_cell.angle_alpha   90.00
_cell.angle_beta   90.00
_cell.angle_gamma   90.00
#
_symmetry.space_group_name_H-M   'P 1'
#
loop_
_entity.id
_entity.type
_entity.pdbx_description
1 polymer ?
#
loop_
_entity_poly.entity_id
_entity_poly.type
_entity_poly.pdbx_seq_one_letter_code
_entity_poly.pdbx_strand_id
1 'polypeptide(L)'
;VEARRTTLADRNVEVRTDPNRRNPADFQFVKFHLDASVARMTLNRPDHNLLNEFMLRELIDGIAHAGERPDVKLIVLDSACKVFCGGIDVGEYTTDRVFQMLDAFHSVFMGILETAKPVVCVVNGPAIGGGAELAAFGDLVIATPKARFAQPEITLGVFPPLASTILPFLVGPKVALELVLLGEPVTAERALDMGIVNRLVPEAQLESTVNDLCARIAGHSGPVLTMAKKAILGGMGLSLRDGLRNSMNIFLNELYRLEDSQEGLRALSEKRKPNWKNR
;
A
#
# COMPACT_ATOMS: atom_id res chain seq x y z
N VAL A 1 37.94 12.95 11.10
CA VAL A 1 36.96 12.09 11.79
C VAL A 1 35.95 11.64 10.74
N GLU A 2 36.20 10.47 10.15
CA GLU A 2 35.31 9.82 9.18
C GLU A 2 34.11 9.24 9.93
N ALA A 3 32.98 9.95 9.89
CA ALA A 3 31.70 9.36 10.26
C ALA A 3 31.34 8.33 9.18
N ARG A 4 31.33 7.04 9.53
CA ARG A 4 30.80 5.96 8.70
C ARG A 4 29.38 6.33 8.29
N ARG A 5 29.19 6.67 7.02
CA ARG A 5 27.87 6.78 6.40
C ARG A 5 27.30 5.37 6.31
N THR A 6 26.50 4.98 7.31
CA THR A 6 25.66 3.79 7.19
C THR A 6 24.64 4.07 6.12
N THR A 7 24.72 3.39 5.00
CA THR A 7 23.73 3.52 3.93
C THR A 7 22.43 2.84 4.36
N LEU A 8 21.27 3.35 3.93
CA LEU A 8 19.95 2.73 4.16
C LEU A 8 19.91 1.25 3.70
N ALA A 9 20.76 0.87 2.73
CA ALA A 9 20.89 -0.49 2.22
C ALA A 9 21.44 -1.52 3.24
N ASP A 10 22.11 -1.07 4.31
CA ASP A 10 22.73 -1.96 5.30
C ASP A 10 21.79 -2.35 6.46
N ARG A 11 20.57 -1.82 6.47
CA ARG A 11 19.56 -2.19 7.45
C ARG A 11 18.62 -3.24 6.86
N ASN A 12 18.83 -4.50 7.18
CA ASN A 12 17.76 -5.49 7.14
C ASN A 12 16.66 -4.99 8.08
N VAL A 13 15.62 -4.37 7.53
CA VAL A 13 14.41 -3.99 8.27
C VAL A 13 13.63 -5.29 8.48
N GLU A 14 14.06 -6.10 9.44
CA GLU A 14 13.15 -7.07 10.04
C GLU A 14 12.04 -6.24 10.71
N VAL A 15 10.78 -6.51 10.39
CA VAL A 15 9.64 -6.02 11.18
C VAL A 15 9.77 -6.64 12.57
N ARG A 16 10.62 -6.03 13.40
CA ARG A 16 10.69 -6.38 14.81
C ARG A 16 9.45 -5.84 15.48
N THR A 17 8.86 -6.61 16.33
CA THR A 17 7.87 -6.12 17.29
C THR A 17 8.52 -4.97 18.05
N ASP A 18 8.23 -3.74 17.63
CA ASP A 18 8.72 -2.55 18.34
C ASP A 18 7.98 -2.46 19.68
N PRO A 19 8.67 -2.57 20.81
CA PRO A 19 8.05 -2.45 22.13
C PRO A 19 7.39 -1.08 22.36
N ASN A 20 7.72 -0.07 21.54
CA ASN A 20 7.16 1.26 21.58
C ASN A 20 5.99 1.46 20.57
N ARG A 21 5.53 0.38 19.90
CA ARG A 21 4.43 0.46 18.95
C ARG A 21 3.18 1.02 19.65
N ARG A 22 2.59 2.05 19.04
CA ARG A 22 1.36 2.68 19.54
C ARG A 22 0.17 1.74 19.38
N ASN A 23 -0.72 1.78 20.35
CA ASN A 23 -2.02 1.12 20.20
C ASN A 23 -2.86 1.90 19.18
N PRO A 24 -3.50 1.25 18.20
CA PRO A 24 -4.40 1.93 17.26
C PRO A 24 -5.52 2.76 17.91
N ALA A 25 -5.92 2.42 19.15
CA ALA A 25 -6.90 3.20 19.90
C ALA A 25 -6.38 4.61 20.30
N ASP A 26 -5.06 4.81 20.30
CA ASP A 26 -4.42 6.08 20.69
C ASP A 26 -3.99 6.92 19.47
N PHE A 27 -4.32 6.49 18.26
CA PHE A 27 -3.99 7.22 17.03
C PHE A 27 -4.76 8.53 16.93
N GLN A 28 -4.06 9.60 16.53
CA GLN A 28 -4.61 10.94 16.43
C GLN A 28 -4.99 11.31 14.98
N PHE A 29 -4.20 10.84 14.02
CA PHE A 29 -4.29 11.23 12.61
C PHE A 29 -4.75 10.11 11.69
N VAL A 30 -4.75 8.87 12.18
CA VAL A 30 -5.24 7.71 11.45
C VAL A 30 -6.32 7.03 12.28
N LYS A 31 -7.55 6.99 11.78
CA LYS A 31 -8.59 6.17 12.41
C LYS A 31 -8.39 4.72 11.99
N PHE A 32 -8.26 3.84 12.96
CA PHE A 32 -8.11 2.40 12.73
C PHE A 32 -9.39 1.68 13.15
N HIS A 33 -9.97 0.93 12.24
CA HIS A 33 -11.17 0.15 12.48
C HIS A 33 -11.02 -1.28 11.95
N LEU A 34 -11.48 -2.24 12.73
CA LEU A 34 -11.54 -3.65 12.32
C LEU A 34 -13.00 -4.03 12.09
N ASP A 35 -13.31 -4.46 10.88
CA ASP A 35 -14.61 -5.02 10.52
C ASP A 35 -14.41 -6.40 9.91
N ALA A 36 -14.86 -7.44 10.63
CA ALA A 36 -14.63 -8.83 10.27
C ALA A 36 -13.15 -9.11 9.89
N SER A 37 -12.86 -9.29 8.61
CA SER A 37 -11.53 -9.61 8.10
C SER A 37 -10.82 -8.41 7.44
N VAL A 38 -11.34 -7.21 7.61
CA VAL A 38 -10.84 -5.97 6.98
C VAL A 38 -10.31 -5.04 8.05
N ALA A 39 -9.05 -4.61 7.92
CA ALA A 39 -8.52 -3.50 8.69
C ALA A 39 -8.65 -2.22 7.85
N ARG A 40 -9.45 -1.26 8.30
CA ARG A 40 -9.61 0.04 7.64
C ARG A 40 -8.80 1.09 8.37
N MET A 41 -7.92 1.76 7.63
CA MET A 41 -7.09 2.85 8.08
C MET A 41 -7.52 4.12 7.35
N THR A 42 -8.14 5.05 8.07
CA THR A 42 -8.67 6.28 7.48
C THR A 42 -7.79 7.46 7.85
N LEU A 43 -7.17 8.08 6.86
CA LEU A 43 -6.41 9.33 7.04
C LEU A 43 -7.34 10.43 7.54
N ASN A 44 -6.99 11.08 8.67
CA ASN A 44 -7.86 12.04 9.35
C ASN A 44 -7.06 13.18 9.98
N ARG A 45 -6.21 13.84 9.20
CA ARG A 45 -5.51 15.07 9.58
C ARG A 45 -6.01 16.23 8.72
N PRO A 46 -7.08 16.95 9.15
CA PRO A 46 -7.61 18.09 8.40
C PRO A 46 -6.56 19.20 8.18
N ASP A 47 -6.62 19.96 7.05
CA ASP A 47 -7.63 19.82 6.00
C ASP A 47 -7.17 18.92 4.84
N HIS A 48 -5.87 18.62 4.74
CA HIS A 48 -5.26 18.05 3.54
C HIS A 48 -4.56 16.71 3.78
N ASN A 49 -4.65 16.11 4.97
CA ASN A 49 -3.93 14.89 5.32
C ASN A 49 -2.43 14.98 4.99
N LEU A 50 -1.78 16.13 5.32
CA LEU A 50 -0.35 16.27 5.15
C LEU A 50 0.39 15.29 6.06
N LEU A 51 1.30 14.52 5.50
CA LEU A 51 2.07 13.50 6.19
C LEU A 51 3.18 14.16 7.02
N ASN A 52 3.07 14.08 8.33
CA ASN A 52 4.13 14.42 9.26
C ASN A 52 4.64 13.13 9.95
N GLU A 53 5.73 13.24 10.69
CA GLU A 53 6.34 12.11 11.39
C GLU A 53 5.33 11.32 12.24
N PHE A 54 4.43 12.01 12.96
CA PHE A 54 3.44 11.34 13.82
C PHE A 54 2.44 10.50 13.02
N MET A 55 1.91 11.03 11.93
CA MET A 55 0.98 10.31 11.06
C MET A 55 1.66 9.14 10.34
N LEU A 56 2.92 9.31 9.91
CA LEU A 56 3.71 8.24 9.33
C LEU A 56 3.92 7.09 10.31
N ARG A 57 4.23 7.39 11.58
CA ARG A 57 4.36 6.36 12.64
C ARG A 57 3.03 5.64 12.90
N GLU A 58 1.91 6.35 12.90
CA GLU A 58 0.59 5.72 13.04
C GLU A 58 0.26 4.80 11.86
N LEU A 59 0.65 5.18 10.64
CA LEU A 59 0.52 4.31 9.46
C LEU A 59 1.36 3.04 9.59
N ILE A 60 2.63 3.17 10.01
CA ILE A 60 3.53 2.03 10.24
C ILE A 60 2.93 1.08 11.28
N ASP A 61 2.54 1.63 12.43
CA ASP A 61 2.00 0.85 13.55
C ASP A 61 0.68 0.17 13.17
N GLY A 62 -0.21 0.87 12.44
CA GLY A 62 -1.48 0.33 11.97
C GLY A 62 -1.31 -0.80 10.95
N ILE A 63 -0.38 -0.65 9.99
CA ILE A 63 -0.04 -1.68 9.01
C ILE A 63 0.50 -2.92 9.71
N ALA A 64 1.44 -2.74 10.64
CA ALA A 64 2.01 -3.83 11.40
C ALA A 64 0.96 -4.53 12.27
N HIS A 65 0.10 -3.76 12.96
CA HIS A 65 -1.00 -4.32 13.76
C HIS A 65 -1.97 -5.14 12.91
N ALA A 66 -2.36 -4.64 11.73
CA ALA A 66 -3.18 -5.39 10.79
C ALA A 66 -2.45 -6.62 10.24
N GLY A 67 -1.15 -6.49 9.95
CA GLY A 67 -0.30 -7.55 9.40
C GLY A 67 -0.18 -8.76 10.31
N GLU A 68 -0.01 -8.55 11.61
CA GLU A 68 0.16 -9.61 12.63
C GLU A 68 -1.13 -10.34 12.97
N ARG A 69 -2.30 -9.79 12.63
CA ARG A 69 -3.59 -10.40 12.95
C ARG A 69 -3.97 -11.50 11.96
N PRO A 70 -4.13 -12.76 12.39
CA PRO A 70 -4.50 -13.86 11.50
C PRO A 70 -5.94 -13.75 10.96
N ASP A 71 -6.82 -13.03 11.66
CA ASP A 71 -8.20 -12.79 11.26
C ASP A 71 -8.34 -11.69 10.20
N VAL A 72 -7.36 -10.78 10.07
CA VAL A 72 -7.34 -9.75 9.03
C VAL A 72 -6.83 -10.34 7.72
N LYS A 73 -7.56 -10.15 6.64
CA LYS A 73 -7.23 -10.65 5.29
C LYS A 73 -6.78 -9.57 4.32
N LEU A 74 -7.20 -8.32 4.55
CA LEU A 74 -6.81 -7.17 3.74
C LEU A 74 -6.84 -5.88 4.55
N ILE A 75 -6.16 -4.86 4.03
CA ILE A 75 -6.12 -3.51 4.58
C ILE A 75 -6.79 -2.57 3.57
N VAL A 76 -7.64 -1.67 4.04
CA VAL A 76 -8.17 -0.55 3.27
C VAL A 76 -7.54 0.74 3.79
N LEU A 77 -6.99 1.55 2.90
CA LEU A 77 -6.48 2.88 3.20
C LEU A 77 -7.34 3.91 2.48
N ASP A 78 -8.01 4.76 3.24
CA ASP A 78 -8.88 5.80 2.71
C ASP A 78 -8.70 7.13 3.44
N SER A 79 -9.57 8.10 3.16
CA SER A 79 -9.50 9.46 3.72
C SER A 79 -10.86 9.93 4.22
N ALA A 80 -10.89 10.56 5.40
CA ALA A 80 -12.02 11.28 5.94
C ALA A 80 -12.13 12.72 5.39
N CYS A 81 -11.09 13.21 4.69
CA CYS A 81 -11.03 14.55 4.14
C CYS A 81 -11.48 14.57 2.66
N LYS A 82 -11.69 15.79 2.12
CA LYS A 82 -11.96 15.99 0.68
C LYS A 82 -10.72 15.70 -0.18
N VAL A 83 -9.54 15.75 0.40
CA VAL A 83 -8.24 15.40 -0.20
C VAL A 83 -7.87 14.02 0.32
N PHE A 84 -7.42 13.12 -0.54
CA PHE A 84 -6.89 11.85 -0.09
C PHE A 84 -5.66 12.09 0.78
N CYS A 85 -4.62 12.71 0.20
CA CYS A 85 -3.42 13.11 0.91
C CYS A 85 -2.66 14.18 0.10
N GLY A 86 -2.34 15.30 0.73
CA GLY A 86 -1.63 16.43 0.13
C GLY A 86 -0.11 16.28 0.07
N GLY A 87 0.42 15.13 0.49
CA GLY A 87 1.86 14.84 0.49
C GLY A 87 2.52 15.10 1.83
N ILE A 88 3.86 15.14 1.81
CA ILE A 88 4.66 15.40 3.01
C ILE A 88 4.44 16.83 3.47
N ASP A 89 4.30 17.02 4.78
CA ASP A 89 4.25 18.34 5.39
C ASP A 89 5.59 19.08 5.15
N VAL A 90 5.54 20.22 4.48
CA VAL A 90 6.75 20.97 4.15
C VAL A 90 7.57 21.38 5.37
N GLY A 91 6.95 21.47 6.54
CA GLY A 91 7.62 21.69 7.82
C GLY A 91 8.58 20.56 8.24
N GLU A 92 8.46 19.39 7.63
CA GLU A 92 9.36 18.24 7.86
C GLU A 92 10.64 18.31 7.01
N TYR A 93 10.68 19.15 5.95
CA TYR A 93 11.85 19.31 5.07
C TYR A 93 12.89 20.26 5.67
N THR A 94 13.21 20.10 6.94
CA THR A 94 14.28 20.84 7.61
C THR A 94 15.54 19.99 7.71
N THR A 95 16.72 20.62 7.81
CA THR A 95 18.03 19.91 7.83
C THR A 95 18.15 18.91 8.97
N ASP A 96 17.45 19.15 10.07
CA ASP A 96 17.42 18.31 11.27
C ASP A 96 16.38 17.19 11.23
N ARG A 97 15.33 17.31 10.41
CA ARG A 97 14.20 16.35 10.36
C ARG A 97 14.11 15.52 9.09
N VAL A 98 14.67 16.00 7.98
CA VAL A 98 14.48 15.36 6.66
C VAL A 98 14.88 13.88 6.66
N PHE A 99 15.92 13.50 7.40
CA PHE A 99 16.36 12.10 7.47
C PHE A 99 15.35 11.22 8.21
N GLN A 100 14.87 11.67 9.36
CA GLN A 100 13.88 10.93 10.16
C GLN A 100 12.54 10.83 9.40
N MET A 101 12.13 11.91 8.75
CA MET A 101 10.92 11.96 7.95
C MET A 101 11.00 10.99 6.78
N LEU A 102 12.09 11.00 6.00
CA LEU A 102 12.27 10.09 4.86
C LEU A 102 12.39 8.62 5.31
N ASP A 103 13.04 8.35 6.44
CA ASP A 103 13.12 7.00 7.03
C ASP A 103 11.73 6.51 7.45
N ALA A 104 10.95 7.34 8.13
CA ALA A 104 9.57 7.02 8.50
C ALA A 104 8.68 6.84 7.24
N PHE A 105 8.81 7.74 6.26
CA PHE A 105 8.06 7.63 5.01
C PHE A 105 8.40 6.34 4.27
N HIS A 106 9.67 6.02 4.08
CA HIS A 106 10.11 4.76 3.49
C HIS A 106 9.58 3.54 4.27
N SER A 107 9.57 3.60 5.60
CA SER A 107 9.11 2.50 6.46
C SER A 107 7.62 2.18 6.26
N VAL A 108 6.77 3.15 5.91
CA VAL A 108 5.35 2.88 5.55
C VAL A 108 5.29 1.94 4.35
N PHE A 109 6.09 2.17 3.32
CA PHE A 109 6.09 1.36 2.09
C PHE A 109 6.70 -0.02 2.32
N MET A 110 7.75 -0.10 3.12
CA MET A 110 8.28 -1.38 3.53
C MET A 110 7.26 -2.19 4.32
N GLY A 111 6.51 -1.55 5.23
CA GLY A 111 5.41 -2.19 5.93
C GLY A 111 4.32 -2.74 4.99
N ILE A 112 3.94 -1.99 3.95
CA ILE A 112 2.98 -2.43 2.93
C ILE A 112 3.52 -3.65 2.14
N LEU A 113 4.81 -3.65 1.82
CA LEU A 113 5.48 -4.77 1.14
C LEU A 113 5.51 -6.02 2.02
N GLU A 114 5.92 -5.86 3.26
CA GLU A 114 6.21 -6.95 4.19
C GLU A 114 4.96 -7.56 4.82
N THR A 115 3.89 -6.75 5.02
CA THR A 115 2.63 -7.27 5.56
C THR A 115 2.05 -8.39 4.70
N ALA A 116 2.45 -8.47 3.44
CA ALA A 116 1.95 -9.43 2.45
C ALA A 116 0.41 -9.52 2.34
N LYS A 117 -0.34 -8.75 3.13
CA LYS A 117 -1.80 -8.63 2.99
C LYS A 117 -2.13 -7.64 1.88
N PRO A 118 -3.15 -7.92 1.04
CA PRO A 118 -3.61 -6.96 0.06
C PRO A 118 -3.96 -5.62 0.70
N VAL A 119 -3.50 -4.52 0.09
CA VAL A 119 -3.81 -3.14 0.48
C VAL A 119 -4.64 -2.49 -0.62
N VAL A 120 -5.82 -2.02 -0.28
CA VAL A 120 -6.74 -1.31 -1.18
C VAL A 120 -6.73 0.17 -0.83
N CYS A 121 -6.24 1.02 -1.72
CA CYS A 121 -6.31 2.47 -1.56
C CYS A 121 -7.60 3.02 -2.19
N VAL A 122 -8.32 3.86 -1.44
CA VAL A 122 -9.58 4.48 -1.85
C VAL A 122 -9.37 5.98 -1.97
N VAL A 123 -9.23 6.46 -3.20
CA VAL A 123 -8.82 7.84 -3.51
C VAL A 123 -10.04 8.67 -3.89
N ASN A 124 -10.62 9.36 -2.92
CA ASN A 124 -11.84 10.16 -3.07
C ASN A 124 -11.60 11.61 -3.52
N GLY A 125 -10.34 12.04 -3.61
CA GLY A 125 -9.93 13.40 -3.95
C GLY A 125 -8.44 13.46 -4.32
N PRO A 126 -7.83 14.66 -4.38
CA PRO A 126 -6.42 14.81 -4.74
C PRO A 126 -5.47 13.97 -3.89
N ALA A 127 -4.51 13.35 -4.57
CA ALA A 127 -3.38 12.61 -4.01
C ALA A 127 -2.10 13.24 -4.61
N ILE A 128 -1.32 13.94 -3.80
CA ILE A 128 -0.26 14.82 -4.28
C ILE A 128 1.07 14.43 -3.63
N GLY A 129 2.16 14.37 -4.40
CA GLY A 129 3.50 14.03 -3.93
C GLY A 129 3.50 12.72 -3.15
N GLY A 130 4.01 12.71 -1.92
CA GLY A 130 3.98 11.55 -1.04
C GLY A 130 2.59 10.91 -0.88
N GLY A 131 1.51 11.68 -1.04
CA GLY A 131 0.14 11.16 -1.06
C GLY A 131 -0.17 10.38 -2.34
N ALA A 132 0.34 10.80 -3.49
CA ALA A 132 0.22 10.06 -4.74
C ALA A 132 1.10 8.81 -4.72
N GLU A 133 2.30 8.89 -4.12
CA GLU A 133 3.15 7.73 -3.88
C GLU A 133 2.42 6.68 -3.03
N LEU A 134 1.84 7.11 -1.90
CA LEU A 134 1.08 6.23 -0.99
C LEU A 134 -0.11 5.57 -1.70
N ALA A 135 -0.87 6.33 -2.50
CA ALA A 135 -1.99 5.79 -3.26
C ALA A 135 -1.53 4.77 -4.31
N ALA A 136 -0.50 5.11 -5.11
CA ALA A 136 0.01 4.26 -6.19
C ALA A 136 0.69 2.97 -5.69
N PHE A 137 1.16 2.96 -4.44
CA PHE A 137 1.77 1.78 -3.83
C PHE A 137 0.75 0.78 -3.27
N GLY A 138 -0.52 1.14 -3.19
CA GLY A 138 -1.58 0.17 -2.91
C GLY A 138 -1.63 -0.94 -3.97
N ASP A 139 -1.96 -2.16 -3.53
CA ASP A 139 -2.11 -3.30 -4.46
C ASP A 139 -3.30 -3.12 -5.40
N LEU A 140 -4.33 -2.43 -4.94
CA LEU A 140 -5.50 -2.03 -5.73
C LEU A 140 -5.86 -0.58 -5.39
N VAL A 141 -6.19 0.19 -6.41
CA VAL A 141 -6.60 1.59 -6.27
C VAL A 141 -8.00 1.78 -6.85
N ILE A 142 -8.93 2.23 -6.00
CA ILE A 142 -10.27 2.67 -6.41
C ILE A 142 -10.31 4.19 -6.28
N ALA A 143 -10.68 4.89 -7.34
CA ALA A 143 -10.74 6.34 -7.33
C ALA A 143 -12.11 6.88 -7.73
N THR A 144 -12.41 8.11 -7.31
CA THR A 144 -13.53 8.88 -7.85
C THR A 144 -13.05 9.82 -8.95
N PRO A 145 -13.94 10.36 -9.81
CA PRO A 145 -13.57 11.37 -10.80
C PRO A 145 -12.98 12.66 -10.22
N LYS A 146 -13.11 12.88 -8.90
CA LYS A 146 -12.48 14.00 -8.21
C LYS A 146 -11.01 13.78 -7.90
N ALA A 147 -10.53 12.55 -7.97
CA ALA A 147 -9.13 12.26 -7.71
C ALA A 147 -8.23 12.94 -8.75
N ARG A 148 -7.08 13.40 -8.27
CA ARG A 148 -5.99 13.93 -9.09
C ARG A 148 -4.70 13.35 -8.53
N PHE A 149 -3.77 12.99 -9.39
CA PHE A 149 -2.48 12.45 -8.99
C PHE A 149 -1.39 13.37 -9.51
N ALA A 150 -0.44 13.77 -8.67
CA ALA A 150 0.66 14.64 -9.07
C ALA A 150 1.93 14.31 -8.31
N GLN A 151 3.08 14.56 -8.94
CA GLN A 151 4.41 14.47 -8.32
C GLN A 151 5.12 15.84 -8.45
N PRO A 152 4.68 16.88 -7.69
CA PRO A 152 5.14 18.25 -7.89
C PRO A 152 6.50 18.55 -7.26
N GLU A 153 7.19 17.57 -6.69
CA GLU A 153 8.44 17.70 -5.95
C GLU A 153 9.54 18.41 -6.76
N ILE A 154 9.52 18.23 -8.09
CA ILE A 154 10.48 18.91 -8.99
C ILE A 154 10.41 20.43 -8.89
N THR A 155 9.24 21.00 -8.61
CA THR A 155 9.04 22.44 -8.45
C THR A 155 9.64 22.97 -7.14
N LEU A 156 9.94 22.07 -6.20
CA LEU A 156 10.60 22.37 -4.92
C LEU A 156 12.12 22.12 -4.98
N GLY A 157 12.66 21.73 -6.15
CA GLY A 157 14.08 21.42 -6.31
C GLY A 157 14.48 20.05 -5.76
N VAL A 158 13.52 19.16 -5.55
CA VAL A 158 13.72 17.76 -5.13
C VAL A 158 12.98 16.82 -6.08
N PHE A 159 13.16 15.52 -5.92
CA PHE A 159 12.42 14.52 -6.70
C PHE A 159 11.72 13.54 -5.75
N PRO A 160 10.61 12.90 -6.16
CA PRO A 160 9.89 11.91 -5.35
C PRO A 160 10.65 10.58 -5.36
N PRO A 161 11.31 10.17 -4.24
CA PRO A 161 12.22 9.02 -4.26
C PRO A 161 11.49 7.69 -4.46
N LEU A 162 10.30 7.54 -3.92
CA LEU A 162 9.52 6.31 -4.05
C LEU A 162 8.83 6.23 -5.41
N ALA A 163 8.21 7.32 -5.87
CA ALA A 163 7.62 7.37 -7.21
C ALA A 163 8.65 7.08 -8.30
N SER A 164 9.88 7.60 -8.14
CA SER A 164 10.99 7.33 -9.08
C SER A 164 11.34 5.84 -9.18
N THR A 165 11.06 5.07 -8.13
CA THR A 165 11.28 3.63 -8.12
C THR A 165 10.05 2.85 -8.59
N ILE A 166 8.85 3.25 -8.16
CA ILE A 166 7.61 2.48 -8.36
C ILE A 166 6.97 2.76 -9.72
N LEU A 167 6.86 4.03 -10.11
CA LEU A 167 6.14 4.42 -11.32
C LEU A 167 6.68 3.73 -12.60
N PRO A 168 8.00 3.55 -12.80
CA PRO A 168 8.49 2.84 -13.98
C PRO A 168 7.95 1.40 -14.11
N PHE A 169 7.65 0.73 -12.99
CA PHE A 169 7.03 -0.61 -13.01
C PHE A 169 5.53 -0.56 -13.30
N LEU A 170 4.84 0.50 -12.85
CA LEU A 170 3.39 0.62 -13.02
C LEU A 170 3.01 1.14 -14.41
N VAL A 171 3.68 2.20 -14.87
CA VAL A 171 3.28 2.97 -16.06
C VAL A 171 4.32 2.97 -17.17
N GLY A 172 5.43 2.30 -16.95
CA GLY A 172 6.60 2.36 -17.85
C GLY A 172 7.44 3.64 -17.69
N PRO A 173 8.71 3.59 -18.13
CA PRO A 173 9.67 4.67 -17.81
C PRO A 173 9.34 6.01 -18.46
N LYS A 174 8.72 6.05 -19.64
CA LYS A 174 8.39 7.31 -20.31
C LYS A 174 7.29 8.08 -19.61
N VAL A 175 6.23 7.40 -19.21
CA VAL A 175 5.11 8.00 -18.45
C VAL A 175 5.58 8.40 -17.05
N ALA A 176 6.40 7.58 -16.41
CA ALA A 176 7.00 7.90 -15.11
C ALA A 176 7.85 9.19 -15.19
N LEU A 177 8.69 9.32 -16.22
CA LEU A 177 9.49 10.54 -16.47
C LEU A 177 8.60 11.76 -16.72
N GLU A 178 7.52 11.61 -17.51
CA GLU A 178 6.56 12.70 -17.75
C GLU A 178 5.94 13.19 -16.44
N LEU A 179 5.43 12.29 -15.61
CA LEU A 179 4.81 12.62 -14.32
C LEU A 179 5.79 13.32 -13.36
N VAL A 180 7.02 12.81 -13.27
CA VAL A 180 8.02 13.33 -12.32
C VAL A 180 8.68 14.63 -12.81
N LEU A 181 8.99 14.74 -14.10
CA LEU A 181 9.69 15.91 -14.63
C LEU A 181 8.78 17.11 -14.84
N LEU A 182 7.50 16.91 -15.17
CA LEU A 182 6.54 18.00 -15.30
C LEU A 182 5.91 18.38 -13.96
N GLY A 183 5.70 17.41 -13.07
CA GLY A 183 5.05 17.64 -11.77
C GLY A 183 3.56 18.01 -11.87
N GLU A 184 2.99 17.92 -13.07
CA GLU A 184 1.62 18.33 -13.34
C GLU A 184 0.59 17.28 -12.85
N PRO A 185 -0.58 17.73 -12.37
CA PRO A 185 -1.61 16.81 -11.95
C PRO A 185 -2.30 16.12 -13.16
N VAL A 186 -2.46 14.81 -13.06
CA VAL A 186 -3.26 14.01 -14.00
C VAL A 186 -4.64 13.70 -13.43
N THR A 187 -5.64 13.56 -14.29
CA THR A 187 -7.01 13.21 -13.87
C THR A 187 -7.11 11.73 -13.48
N ALA A 188 -8.19 11.39 -12.79
CA ALA A 188 -8.47 10.01 -12.40
C ALA A 188 -8.65 9.09 -13.63
N GLU A 189 -9.25 9.60 -14.72
CA GLU A 189 -9.38 8.90 -15.99
C GLU A 189 -8.01 8.59 -16.59
N ARG A 190 -7.11 9.59 -16.63
CA ARG A 190 -5.75 9.39 -17.12
C ARG A 190 -4.97 8.41 -16.26
N ALA A 191 -5.13 8.47 -14.93
CA ALA A 191 -4.52 7.52 -14.00
C ALA A 191 -5.05 6.07 -14.19
N LEU A 192 -6.33 5.92 -14.56
CA LEU A 192 -6.92 4.63 -14.94
C LEU A 192 -6.29 4.12 -16.25
N ASP A 193 -6.19 4.95 -17.28
CA ASP A 193 -5.56 4.60 -18.55
C ASP A 193 -4.07 4.18 -18.38
N MET A 194 -3.38 4.83 -17.47
CA MET A 194 -1.97 4.54 -17.14
C MET A 194 -1.81 3.25 -16.32
N GLY A 195 -2.86 2.74 -15.68
CA GLY A 195 -2.79 1.58 -14.80
C GLY A 195 -2.43 1.91 -13.34
N ILE A 196 -2.39 3.18 -12.93
CA ILE A 196 -2.27 3.60 -11.53
C ILE A 196 -3.58 3.31 -10.77
N VAL A 197 -4.73 3.52 -11.41
CA VAL A 197 -6.05 3.26 -10.86
C VAL A 197 -6.63 1.99 -11.47
N ASN A 198 -7.16 1.09 -10.64
CA ASN A 198 -7.82 -0.14 -11.11
C ASN A 198 -9.29 0.08 -11.45
N ARG A 199 -9.97 1.01 -10.74
CA ARG A 199 -11.39 1.29 -10.93
C ARG A 199 -11.69 2.76 -10.69
N LEU A 200 -12.43 3.35 -11.62
CA LEU A 200 -13.01 4.68 -11.48
C LEU A 200 -14.49 4.53 -11.17
N VAL A 201 -14.95 5.13 -10.08
CA VAL A 201 -16.29 4.89 -9.52
C VAL A 201 -16.95 6.23 -9.16
N PRO A 202 -18.22 6.47 -9.54
CA PRO A 202 -18.95 7.65 -9.06
C PRO A 202 -18.97 7.71 -7.53
N GLU A 203 -18.88 8.92 -6.95
CA GLU A 203 -18.85 9.09 -5.48
C GLU A 203 -20.01 8.37 -4.76
N ALA A 204 -21.21 8.45 -5.33
CA ALA A 204 -22.39 7.81 -4.73
C ALA A 204 -22.29 6.27 -4.67
N GLN A 205 -21.39 5.67 -5.44
CA GLN A 205 -21.17 4.21 -5.48
C GLN A 205 -19.85 3.79 -4.82
N LEU A 206 -19.06 4.75 -4.33
CA LEU A 206 -17.71 4.47 -3.83
C LEU A 206 -17.74 3.45 -2.71
N GLU A 207 -18.49 3.72 -1.64
CA GLU A 207 -18.52 2.87 -0.45
C GLU A 207 -19.06 1.46 -0.76
N SER A 208 -20.15 1.37 -1.55
CA SER A 208 -20.69 0.05 -1.94
C SER A 208 -19.70 -0.74 -2.78
N THR A 209 -19.00 -0.10 -3.73
CA THR A 209 -17.98 -0.76 -4.57
C THR A 209 -16.79 -1.24 -3.73
N VAL A 210 -16.34 -0.44 -2.76
CA VAL A 210 -15.25 -0.81 -1.85
C VAL A 210 -15.67 -2.01 -1.01
N ASN A 211 -16.87 -1.96 -0.42
CA ASN A 211 -17.39 -3.05 0.41
C ASN A 211 -17.56 -4.35 -0.38
N ASP A 212 -18.08 -4.29 -1.61
CA ASP A 212 -18.20 -5.45 -2.49
C ASP A 212 -16.81 -6.04 -2.85
N LEU A 213 -15.83 -5.18 -3.15
CA LEU A 213 -14.47 -5.64 -3.42
C LEU A 213 -13.86 -6.30 -2.19
N CYS A 214 -13.97 -5.66 -1.03
CA CYS A 214 -13.47 -6.19 0.24
C CYS A 214 -14.12 -7.53 0.58
N ALA A 215 -15.43 -7.66 0.43
CA ALA A 215 -16.14 -8.90 0.68
C ALA A 215 -15.68 -10.04 -0.24
N ARG A 216 -15.43 -9.73 -1.52
CA ARG A 216 -14.91 -10.71 -2.49
C ARG A 216 -13.51 -11.16 -2.13
N ILE A 217 -12.60 -10.25 -1.77
CA ILE A 217 -11.23 -10.59 -1.34
C ILE A 217 -11.28 -11.39 -0.04
N ALA A 218 -12.01 -10.90 0.96
CA ALA A 218 -12.15 -11.56 2.26
C ALA A 218 -12.82 -12.93 2.18
N GLY A 219 -13.60 -13.20 1.12
CA GLY A 219 -14.19 -14.49 0.81
C GLY A 219 -13.18 -15.59 0.45
N HIS A 220 -11.92 -15.25 0.23
CA HIS A 220 -10.83 -16.18 -0.07
C HIS A 220 -10.00 -16.52 1.17
N SER A 221 -9.16 -17.55 1.07
CA SER A 221 -8.19 -17.90 2.10
C SER A 221 -7.16 -16.79 2.29
N GLY A 222 -6.99 -16.28 3.50
CA GLY A 222 -6.02 -15.23 3.82
C GLY A 222 -4.59 -15.61 3.46
N PRO A 223 -4.07 -16.78 3.87
CA PRO A 223 -2.73 -17.23 3.47
C PRO A 223 -2.53 -17.33 1.96
N VAL A 224 -3.56 -17.76 1.21
CA VAL A 224 -3.48 -17.84 -0.26
C VAL A 224 -3.40 -16.43 -0.88
N LEU A 225 -4.17 -15.46 -0.37
CA LEU A 225 -4.05 -14.06 -0.80
C LEU A 225 -2.64 -13.49 -0.55
N THR A 226 -2.08 -13.74 0.64
CA THR A 226 -0.72 -13.37 1.01
C THR A 226 0.31 -13.94 0.04
N MET A 227 0.22 -15.23 -0.25
CA MET A 227 1.17 -15.88 -1.16
C MET A 227 1.03 -15.43 -2.60
N ALA A 228 -0.19 -15.12 -3.06
CA ALA A 228 -0.41 -14.55 -4.38
C ALA A 228 0.26 -13.18 -4.51
N LYS A 229 0.09 -12.28 -3.52
CA LYS A 229 0.80 -11.00 -3.47
C LYS A 229 2.32 -11.20 -3.44
N LYS A 230 2.82 -12.06 -2.55
CA LYS A 230 4.25 -12.41 -2.44
C LYS A 230 4.84 -12.90 -3.77
N ALA A 231 4.12 -13.75 -4.49
CA ALA A 231 4.58 -14.28 -5.78
C ALA A 231 4.67 -13.19 -6.86
N ILE A 232 3.69 -12.28 -6.91
CA ILE A 232 3.66 -11.18 -7.88
C ILE A 232 4.79 -10.19 -7.57
N LEU A 233 4.82 -9.64 -6.35
CA LEU A 233 5.80 -8.61 -5.98
C LEU A 233 7.22 -9.16 -5.93
N GLY A 234 7.43 -10.37 -5.42
CA GLY A 234 8.73 -11.01 -5.38
C GLY A 234 9.27 -11.45 -6.75
N GLY A 235 8.44 -11.40 -7.80
CA GLY A 235 8.85 -11.60 -9.18
C GLY A 235 9.29 -10.30 -9.89
N MET A 236 8.89 -9.14 -9.36
CA MET A 236 9.21 -7.84 -9.96
C MET A 236 10.72 -7.58 -9.91
N GLY A 237 11.27 -7.09 -11.03
CA GLY A 237 12.70 -6.82 -11.14
C GLY A 237 13.59 -8.05 -11.40
N LEU A 238 13.06 -9.26 -11.34
CA LEU A 238 13.76 -10.48 -11.71
C LEU A 238 13.73 -10.70 -13.24
N SER A 239 14.68 -11.52 -13.75
CA SER A 239 14.51 -12.05 -15.08
C SER A 239 13.23 -12.88 -15.15
N LEU A 240 12.60 -12.98 -16.33
CA LEU A 240 11.39 -13.81 -16.51
C LEU A 240 11.62 -15.26 -16.02
N ARG A 241 12.80 -15.84 -16.29
CA ARG A 241 13.17 -17.17 -15.82
C ARG A 241 13.19 -17.28 -14.30
N ASP A 242 13.78 -16.30 -13.63
CA ASP A 242 13.93 -16.31 -12.18
C ASP A 242 12.60 -15.97 -11.49
N GLY A 243 11.80 -15.08 -12.06
CA GLY A 243 10.42 -14.81 -11.62
C GLY A 243 9.54 -16.07 -11.68
N LEU A 244 9.60 -16.83 -12.79
CA LEU A 244 8.89 -18.12 -12.91
C LEU A 244 9.36 -19.13 -11.85
N ARG A 245 10.68 -19.23 -11.61
CA ARG A 245 11.21 -20.12 -10.56
C ARG A 245 10.73 -19.70 -9.18
N ASN A 246 10.75 -18.40 -8.89
CA ASN A 246 10.26 -17.84 -7.62
C ASN A 246 8.80 -18.21 -7.38
N SER A 247 7.92 -17.97 -8.37
CA SER A 247 6.50 -18.28 -8.27
C SER A 247 6.25 -19.78 -8.07
N MET A 248 6.97 -20.65 -8.82
CA MET A 248 6.88 -22.10 -8.65
C MET A 248 7.35 -22.56 -7.28
N ASN A 249 8.43 -21.95 -6.77
CA ASN A 249 8.93 -22.27 -5.43
C ASN A 249 7.91 -21.93 -4.34
N ILE A 250 7.30 -20.73 -4.39
CA ILE A 250 6.23 -20.32 -3.47
C ILE A 250 5.05 -21.29 -3.58
N PHE A 251 4.62 -21.62 -4.81
CA PHE A 251 3.49 -22.52 -5.02
C PHE A 251 3.71 -23.90 -4.42
N LEU A 252 4.86 -24.54 -4.72
CA LEU A 252 5.13 -25.94 -4.33
C LEU A 252 5.54 -26.08 -2.86
N ASN A 253 6.34 -25.14 -2.36
CA ASN A 253 6.97 -25.28 -1.04
C ASN A 253 6.23 -24.54 0.07
N GLU A 254 5.38 -23.57 -0.26
CA GLU A 254 4.63 -22.80 0.73
C GLU A 254 3.11 -23.02 0.55
N LEU A 255 2.53 -22.62 -0.60
CA LEU A 255 1.09 -22.64 -0.82
C LEU A 255 0.48 -24.04 -0.81
N TYR A 256 1.08 -25.01 -1.53
CA TYR A 256 0.51 -26.36 -1.65
C TYR A 256 0.50 -27.14 -0.34
N ARG A 257 1.25 -26.67 0.66
CA ARG A 257 1.26 -27.24 2.04
C ARG A 257 0.11 -26.75 2.92
N LEU A 258 -0.59 -25.70 2.51
CA LEU A 258 -1.70 -25.16 3.28
C LEU A 258 -2.90 -26.10 3.26
N GLU A 259 -3.59 -26.22 4.38
CA GLU A 259 -4.88 -26.93 4.45
C GLU A 259 -5.90 -26.32 3.49
N ASP A 260 -5.90 -24.99 3.36
CA ASP A 260 -6.83 -24.26 2.50
C ASP A 260 -6.65 -24.56 1.02
N SER A 261 -5.41 -24.85 0.56
CA SER A 261 -5.18 -25.25 -0.82
C SER A 261 -5.84 -26.59 -1.13
N GLN A 262 -5.78 -27.54 -0.19
CA GLN A 262 -6.43 -28.84 -0.32
C GLN A 262 -7.95 -28.73 -0.17
N GLU A 263 -8.44 -27.87 0.72
CA GLU A 263 -9.86 -27.60 0.88
C GLU A 263 -10.49 -27.01 -0.38
N GLY A 264 -9.82 -26.07 -1.05
CA GLY A 264 -10.29 -25.46 -2.29
C GLY A 264 -10.50 -26.51 -3.39
N LEU A 265 -9.54 -27.41 -3.58
CA LEU A 265 -9.61 -28.50 -4.56
C LEU A 265 -10.71 -29.50 -4.21
N ARG A 266 -10.84 -29.85 -2.93
CA ARG A 266 -11.90 -30.75 -2.44
C ARG A 266 -13.28 -30.13 -2.63
N ALA A 267 -13.48 -28.88 -2.21
CA ALA A 267 -14.75 -28.19 -2.36
C ALA A 267 -15.19 -28.10 -3.82
N LEU A 268 -14.25 -27.88 -4.75
CA LEU A 268 -14.53 -27.91 -6.19
C LEU A 268 -15.02 -29.27 -6.65
N SER A 269 -14.35 -30.37 -6.26
CA SER A 269 -14.74 -31.74 -6.64
C SER A 269 -16.11 -32.12 -6.06
N GLU A 270 -16.40 -31.66 -4.85
CA GLU A 270 -17.67 -31.91 -4.14
C GLU A 270 -18.77 -30.91 -4.53
N LYS A 271 -18.50 -29.94 -5.42
CA LYS A 271 -19.43 -28.90 -5.89
C LYS A 271 -20.07 -28.10 -4.74
N ARG A 272 -19.31 -27.80 -3.70
CA ARG A 272 -19.71 -26.98 -2.55
C ARG A 272 -18.83 -25.75 -2.41
N LYS A 273 -19.23 -24.80 -1.58
CA LYS A 273 -18.38 -23.67 -1.18
C LYS A 273 -17.25 -24.16 -0.27
N PRO A 274 -16.02 -23.65 -0.44
CA PRO A 274 -14.91 -23.96 0.45
C PRO A 274 -15.14 -23.38 1.84
N ASN A 275 -14.58 -24.05 2.85
CA ASN A 275 -14.58 -23.60 4.23
C ASN A 275 -13.13 -23.31 4.67
N TRP A 276 -12.71 -22.07 4.44
CA TRP A 276 -11.33 -21.65 4.70
C TRP A 276 -10.99 -21.71 6.19
N LYS A 277 -9.89 -22.37 6.52
CA LYS A 277 -9.34 -22.45 7.88
C LYS A 277 -8.27 -21.37 8.14
N ASN A 278 -7.83 -20.70 7.08
CA ASN A 278 -6.76 -19.70 7.07
C ASN A 278 -5.43 -20.26 7.61
N ARG A 279 -5.08 -21.44 7.21
CA ARG A 279 -3.83 -22.12 7.58
C ARG A 279 -3.41 -23.18 6.56
#